data_a59acd142aa4ff30572d1fc971e2bb13
#
_entry.id   a59acd142aa4ff30572d1fc971e2bb13
#
_cell.length_a   1.000
_cell.length_b   1.000
_cell.length_c   1.000
_cell.angle_alpha   90.00
_cell.angle_beta   90.00
_cell.angle_gamma   90.00
#
_symmetry.space_group_name_H-M   'P 1'
#
loop_
_entity.id
_entity.type
_entity.pdbx_description
1 polymer ?
#
loop_
_entity_poly.entity_id
_entity_poly.type
_entity_poly.pdbx_seq_one_letter_code
_entity_poly.pdbx_strand_id
1 'polypeptide(L)'
;MKDVKKILKEIKPLIEREIKKHIPKKGDPQILFDGCWKYFKYGGKRFRPALIAISCEALGGKVKDTISAGAALEVAHTFLLIHDDIEDDSKIRRGKPCLHTSYGIPHAINMGDYLMMKVYETLLSGQKIWGPQKTVKILDLITEMLLKTGEGQAMEIEQRDKDLTKATMKWYETMSLKKTGYYTGGTPCAIGGVIAGGSKKEVEALKKFGFAVGIAFQIQDDILNVTMSEKEEKIAPGTAGGGYGKDFAGDIKEGKRTLLVVHAFENSDWKERLRMRQLLGNKNITLKEKKEVIDIMKNRGSINYAKKYAKNMVERAIDDLRKVIPETKGRKKLESVAYFLIERKF
;
A
#
# COMPACT_ATOMS: atom_id res chain seq x y z
N MET A 1 -5.31 17.81 -7.78
CA MET A 1 -6.02 16.61 -8.32
C MET A 1 -5.76 16.33 -9.79
N LYS A 2 -5.92 17.30 -10.72
CA LYS A 2 -5.69 17.09 -12.16
C LYS A 2 -4.26 16.60 -12.46
N ASP A 3 -3.25 17.17 -11.84
CA ASP A 3 -1.84 16.83 -12.07
C ASP A 3 -1.49 15.40 -11.64
N VAL A 4 -2.01 14.93 -10.48
CA VAL A 4 -1.77 13.56 -10.00
C VAL A 4 -2.36 12.53 -10.98
N LYS A 5 -3.61 12.75 -11.43
CA LYS A 5 -4.25 11.86 -12.41
C LYS A 5 -3.50 11.84 -13.75
N LYS A 6 -2.96 13.00 -14.16
CA LYS A 6 -2.14 13.12 -15.38
C LYS A 6 -0.86 12.28 -15.28
N ILE A 7 -0.12 12.43 -14.17
CA ILE A 7 1.12 11.67 -13.92
C ILE A 7 0.87 10.17 -13.92
N LEU A 8 -0.18 9.72 -13.20
CA LEU A 8 -0.54 8.30 -13.17
C LEU A 8 -0.87 7.76 -14.57
N LYS A 9 -1.57 8.56 -15.40
CA LYS A 9 -1.91 8.21 -16.78
C LYS A 9 -0.67 8.11 -17.68
N GLU A 10 0.33 8.97 -17.49
CA GLU A 10 1.57 8.99 -18.26
C GLU A 10 2.51 7.84 -17.88
N ILE A 11 2.64 7.54 -16.59
CA ILE A 11 3.58 6.52 -16.08
C ILE A 11 3.06 5.11 -16.30
N LYS A 12 1.76 4.88 -16.15
CA LYS A 12 1.16 3.54 -16.22
C LYS A 12 1.57 2.74 -17.46
N PRO A 13 1.45 3.24 -18.71
CA PRO A 13 1.81 2.47 -19.89
C PRO A 13 3.31 2.14 -19.97
N LEU A 14 4.17 3.00 -19.42
CA LEU A 14 5.61 2.76 -19.38
C LEU A 14 5.94 1.60 -18.45
N ILE A 15 5.38 1.60 -17.25
CA ILE A 15 5.54 0.52 -16.27
C ILE A 15 4.98 -0.80 -16.80
N GLU A 16 3.80 -0.80 -17.40
CA GLU A 16 3.19 -2.02 -17.94
C GLU A 16 3.99 -2.60 -19.12
N ARG A 17 4.62 -1.74 -19.92
CA ARG A 17 5.56 -2.18 -20.97
C ARG A 17 6.81 -2.81 -20.36
N GLU A 18 7.36 -2.21 -19.32
CA GLU A 18 8.56 -2.72 -18.65
C GLU A 18 8.30 -4.07 -17.98
N ILE A 19 7.19 -4.22 -17.24
CA ILE A 19 6.77 -5.50 -16.65
C ILE A 19 6.69 -6.59 -17.72
N LYS A 20 6.16 -6.28 -18.92
CA LYS A 20 6.05 -7.24 -20.02
C LYS A 20 7.39 -7.73 -20.55
N LYS A 21 8.48 -7.00 -20.36
CA LYS A 21 9.83 -7.45 -20.75
C LYS A 21 10.39 -8.49 -19.78
N HIS A 22 10.06 -8.39 -18.50
CA HIS A 22 10.65 -9.19 -17.45
C HIS A 22 9.81 -10.39 -17.02
N ILE A 23 8.49 -10.31 -17.17
CA ILE A 23 7.59 -11.41 -16.82
C ILE A 23 7.15 -12.11 -18.12
N PRO A 24 7.62 -13.34 -18.41
CA PRO A 24 7.18 -14.10 -19.57
C PRO A 24 5.68 -14.40 -19.55
N LYS A 25 5.06 -14.41 -20.72
CA LYS A 25 3.65 -14.82 -20.84
C LYS A 25 3.48 -16.31 -21.13
N LYS A 26 4.54 -16.93 -21.64
CA LYS A 26 4.59 -18.37 -21.98
C LYS A 26 5.84 -18.96 -21.37
N GLY A 27 5.74 -20.22 -20.96
CA GLY A 27 6.84 -21.00 -20.40
C GLY A 27 6.32 -22.33 -19.87
N ASP A 28 7.22 -23.15 -19.37
CA ASP A 28 6.91 -24.46 -18.79
C ASP A 28 7.29 -24.45 -17.31
N PRO A 29 6.36 -24.73 -16.39
CA PRO A 29 4.92 -25.02 -16.63
C PRO A 29 4.09 -23.75 -16.89
N GLN A 30 3.20 -23.79 -17.88
CA GLN A 30 2.38 -22.64 -18.30
C GLN A 30 1.50 -22.05 -17.18
N ILE A 31 1.06 -22.90 -16.24
CA ILE A 31 0.21 -22.49 -15.10
C ILE A 31 0.87 -21.40 -14.24
N LEU A 32 2.20 -21.42 -14.08
CA LEU A 32 2.97 -20.42 -13.34
C LEU A 32 2.81 -19.02 -13.98
N PHE A 33 3.00 -18.96 -15.31
CA PHE A 33 2.95 -17.69 -16.04
C PHE A 33 1.52 -17.14 -16.15
N ASP A 34 0.55 -18.01 -16.34
CA ASP A 34 -0.87 -17.63 -16.39
C ASP A 34 -1.32 -17.00 -15.06
N GLY A 35 -0.94 -17.63 -13.93
CA GLY A 35 -1.24 -17.11 -12.60
C GLY A 35 -0.57 -15.76 -12.33
N CYS A 36 0.73 -15.64 -12.60
CA CYS A 36 1.43 -14.36 -12.43
C CYS A 36 0.77 -13.24 -13.24
N TRP A 37 0.42 -13.50 -14.51
CA TRP A 37 -0.23 -12.50 -15.35
C TRP A 37 -1.65 -12.17 -14.95
N LYS A 38 -2.35 -13.08 -14.28
CA LYS A 38 -3.74 -12.85 -13.83
C LYS A 38 -3.83 -11.63 -12.93
N TYR A 39 -2.93 -11.47 -11.94
CA TYR A 39 -2.92 -10.31 -11.04
C TYR A 39 -2.53 -9.01 -11.75
N PHE A 40 -1.58 -9.03 -12.66
CA PHE A 40 -1.27 -7.83 -13.47
C PHE A 40 -2.47 -7.36 -14.31
N LYS A 41 -3.28 -8.29 -14.85
CA LYS A 41 -4.51 -7.99 -15.59
C LYS A 41 -5.64 -7.41 -14.72
N TYR A 42 -5.61 -7.60 -13.39
CA TYR A 42 -6.57 -6.98 -12.49
C TYR A 42 -6.39 -5.46 -12.40
N GLY A 43 -5.33 -4.94 -12.99
CA GLY A 43 -5.07 -3.51 -13.10
C GLY A 43 -4.38 -2.91 -11.87
N GLY A 44 -4.50 -1.60 -11.75
CA GLY A 44 -3.90 -0.81 -10.68
C GLY A 44 -3.59 0.62 -11.13
N LYS A 45 -3.53 1.55 -10.18
CA LYS A 45 -3.25 2.97 -10.44
C LYS A 45 -1.76 3.24 -10.67
N ARG A 46 -0.86 2.28 -10.39
CA ARG A 46 0.61 2.42 -10.46
C ARG A 46 1.13 3.60 -9.63
N PHE A 47 0.57 3.72 -8.42
CA PHE A 47 0.86 4.82 -7.52
C PHE A 47 2.32 4.82 -7.02
N ARG A 48 2.87 3.66 -6.66
CA ARG A 48 4.24 3.51 -6.18
C ARG A 48 5.29 3.90 -7.23
N PRO A 49 5.19 3.44 -8.48
CA PRO A 49 6.04 3.94 -9.57
C PRO A 49 5.94 5.45 -9.78
N ALA A 50 4.75 6.02 -9.62
CA ALA A 50 4.59 7.47 -9.72
C ALA A 50 5.33 8.22 -8.62
N LEU A 51 5.34 7.71 -7.37
CA LEU A 51 6.14 8.28 -6.29
C LEU A 51 7.65 8.25 -6.60
N ILE A 52 8.17 7.14 -7.15
CA ILE A 52 9.58 7.07 -7.58
C ILE A 52 9.87 8.17 -8.61
N ALA A 53 9.03 8.27 -9.64
CA ALA A 53 9.23 9.22 -10.72
C ALA A 53 9.17 10.67 -10.26
N ILE A 54 8.19 11.03 -9.42
CA ILE A 54 8.03 12.40 -8.92
C ILE A 54 9.15 12.76 -7.95
N SER A 55 9.59 11.83 -7.10
CA SER A 55 10.72 12.05 -6.19
C SER A 55 12.03 12.24 -6.96
N CYS A 56 12.24 11.49 -8.03
CA CYS A 56 13.35 11.69 -8.95
C CYS A 56 13.29 13.09 -9.60
N GLU A 57 12.14 13.49 -10.12
CA GLU A 57 11.92 14.81 -10.72
C GLU A 57 12.11 15.95 -9.69
N ALA A 58 11.78 15.73 -8.42
CA ALA A 58 11.94 16.70 -7.36
C ALA A 58 13.40 17.13 -7.15
N LEU A 59 14.35 16.25 -7.46
CA LEU A 59 15.78 16.49 -7.41
C LEU A 59 16.42 16.69 -8.81
N GLY A 60 15.62 16.99 -9.84
CA GLY A 60 16.10 17.28 -11.20
C GLY A 60 16.47 16.04 -12.03
N GLY A 61 16.18 14.83 -11.55
CA GLY A 61 16.41 13.60 -12.28
C GLY A 61 15.39 13.36 -13.41
N LYS A 62 15.67 12.40 -14.27
CA LYS A 62 14.83 12.08 -15.45
C LYS A 62 13.85 10.96 -15.12
N VAL A 63 12.55 11.20 -15.31
CA VAL A 63 11.49 10.22 -15.08
C VAL A 63 11.73 8.90 -15.83
N LYS A 64 12.27 8.94 -17.05
CA LYS A 64 12.57 7.73 -17.83
C LYS A 64 13.56 6.79 -17.15
N ASP A 65 14.45 7.32 -16.32
CA ASP A 65 15.47 6.53 -15.62
C ASP A 65 14.89 5.74 -14.44
N THR A 66 13.62 6.00 -14.07
CA THR A 66 12.93 5.36 -12.94
C THR A 66 12.09 4.13 -13.33
N ILE A 67 11.97 3.84 -14.63
CA ILE A 67 10.97 2.88 -15.13
C ILE A 67 11.24 1.46 -14.64
N SER A 68 12.50 0.99 -14.69
CA SER A 68 12.85 -0.36 -14.21
C SER A 68 12.60 -0.51 -12.71
N ALA A 69 12.95 0.50 -11.89
CA ALA A 69 12.65 0.50 -10.46
C ALA A 69 11.14 0.52 -10.19
N GLY A 70 10.39 1.30 -10.96
CA GLY A 70 8.93 1.35 -10.88
C GLY A 70 8.28 0.01 -11.24
N ALA A 71 8.77 -0.66 -12.27
CA ALA A 71 8.30 -1.98 -12.67
C ALA A 71 8.61 -3.03 -11.60
N ALA A 72 9.84 -3.05 -11.07
CA ALA A 72 10.24 -3.95 -9.99
C ALA A 72 9.36 -3.77 -8.75
N LEU A 73 9.04 -2.53 -8.38
CA LEU A 73 8.18 -2.25 -7.23
C LEU A 73 6.71 -2.66 -7.46
N GLU A 74 6.20 -2.62 -8.69
CA GLU A 74 4.87 -3.17 -9.01
C GLU A 74 4.87 -4.71 -9.01
N VAL A 75 5.98 -5.35 -9.40
CA VAL A 75 6.16 -6.79 -9.23
C VAL A 75 6.20 -7.15 -7.75
N ALA A 76 6.95 -6.38 -6.94
CA ALA A 76 6.98 -6.54 -5.49
C ALA A 76 5.57 -6.40 -4.89
N HIS A 77 4.84 -5.36 -5.27
CA HIS A 77 3.45 -5.19 -4.82
C HIS A 77 2.56 -6.37 -5.20
N THR A 78 2.77 -6.96 -6.37
CA THR A 78 1.94 -8.08 -6.86
C THR A 78 2.17 -9.34 -6.03
N PHE A 79 3.41 -9.72 -5.72
CA PHE A 79 3.66 -10.89 -4.88
C PHE A 79 3.19 -10.68 -3.44
N LEU A 80 3.38 -9.49 -2.87
CA LEU A 80 2.87 -9.15 -1.55
C LEU A 80 1.34 -9.27 -1.47
N LEU A 81 0.62 -8.85 -2.52
CA LEU A 81 -0.83 -9.05 -2.59
C LEU A 81 -1.24 -10.52 -2.69
N ILE A 82 -0.46 -11.35 -3.39
CA ILE A 82 -0.76 -12.79 -3.50
C ILE A 82 -0.63 -13.47 -2.13
N HIS A 83 0.45 -13.17 -1.38
CA HIS A 83 0.65 -13.72 -0.05
C HIS A 83 -0.36 -13.16 0.96
N ASP A 84 -0.59 -11.85 0.96
CA ASP A 84 -1.61 -11.18 1.81
C ASP A 84 -3.01 -11.80 1.61
N ASP A 85 -3.40 -12.08 0.35
CA ASP A 85 -4.68 -12.72 0.07
C ASP A 85 -4.81 -14.15 0.65
N ILE A 86 -3.69 -14.89 0.72
CA ILE A 86 -3.66 -16.22 1.34
C ILE A 86 -3.75 -16.10 2.87
N GLU A 87 -2.96 -15.19 3.46
CA GLU A 87 -2.86 -14.95 4.89
C GLU A 87 -4.16 -14.40 5.48
N ASP A 88 -4.92 -13.62 4.68
CA ASP A 88 -6.21 -13.05 5.04
C ASP A 88 -7.40 -13.98 4.67
N ASP A 89 -7.15 -15.12 4.00
CA ASP A 89 -8.19 -15.98 3.40
C ASP A 89 -9.16 -15.18 2.51
N SER A 90 -8.67 -14.15 1.84
CA SER A 90 -9.46 -13.27 0.98
C SER A 90 -9.93 -14.02 -0.26
N LYS A 91 -11.23 -14.00 -0.57
CA LYS A 91 -11.75 -14.73 -1.75
C LYS A 91 -11.68 -13.90 -3.03
N ILE A 92 -11.76 -12.57 -2.90
CA ILE A 92 -11.90 -11.64 -4.02
C ILE A 92 -10.90 -10.49 -3.88
N ARG A 93 -10.20 -10.18 -4.97
CA ARG A 93 -9.32 -9.03 -5.13
C ARG A 93 -9.71 -8.24 -6.39
N ARG A 94 -10.06 -6.96 -6.22
CA ARG A 94 -10.49 -6.08 -7.33
C ARG A 94 -11.67 -6.66 -8.14
N GLY A 95 -12.63 -7.27 -7.45
CA GLY A 95 -13.82 -7.89 -8.05
C GLY A 95 -13.55 -9.19 -8.79
N LYS A 96 -12.39 -9.83 -8.60
CA LYS A 96 -12.01 -11.09 -9.26
C LYS A 96 -11.48 -12.09 -8.22
N PRO A 97 -11.58 -13.41 -8.47
CA PRO A 97 -11.09 -14.43 -7.56
C PRO A 97 -9.58 -14.31 -7.30
N CYS A 98 -9.17 -14.44 -6.03
CA CYS A 98 -7.77 -14.52 -5.63
C CYS A 98 -7.07 -15.75 -6.25
N LEU A 99 -5.72 -15.75 -6.32
CA LEU A 99 -4.99 -16.85 -6.96
C LEU A 99 -5.17 -18.17 -6.21
N HIS A 100 -5.11 -18.16 -4.88
CA HIS A 100 -5.30 -19.37 -4.09
C HIS A 100 -6.71 -19.97 -4.23
N THR A 101 -7.71 -19.13 -4.50
CA THR A 101 -9.08 -19.59 -4.82
C THR A 101 -9.14 -20.22 -6.21
N SER A 102 -8.34 -19.73 -7.17
CA SER A 102 -8.37 -20.18 -8.57
C SER A 102 -7.44 -21.36 -8.87
N TYR A 103 -6.27 -21.42 -8.21
CA TYR A 103 -5.20 -22.37 -8.50
C TYR A 103 -4.79 -23.22 -7.28
N GLY A 104 -5.38 -22.98 -6.11
CA GLY A 104 -4.98 -23.59 -4.85
C GLY A 104 -3.82 -22.88 -4.17
N ILE A 105 -3.68 -23.07 -2.86
CA ILE A 105 -2.65 -22.45 -2.02
C ILE A 105 -1.23 -22.74 -2.50
N PRO A 106 -0.84 -24.01 -2.81
CA PRO A 106 0.54 -24.31 -3.21
C PRO A 106 0.98 -23.54 -4.47
N HIS A 107 0.12 -23.48 -5.49
CA HIS A 107 0.42 -22.72 -6.70
C HIS A 107 0.51 -21.22 -6.44
N ALA A 108 -0.39 -20.68 -5.61
CA ALA A 108 -0.39 -19.25 -5.31
C ALA A 108 0.89 -18.82 -4.55
N ILE A 109 1.35 -19.63 -3.58
CA ILE A 109 2.64 -19.40 -2.89
C ILE A 109 3.78 -19.40 -3.91
N ASN A 110 3.88 -20.47 -4.74
CA ASN A 110 4.95 -20.59 -5.74
C ASN A 110 4.95 -19.41 -6.74
N MET A 111 3.78 -18.95 -7.18
CA MET A 111 3.65 -17.75 -8.05
C MET A 111 4.15 -16.49 -7.36
N GLY A 112 3.85 -16.32 -6.06
CA GLY A 112 4.36 -15.22 -5.26
C GLY A 112 5.88 -15.24 -5.14
N ASP A 113 6.46 -16.40 -4.80
CA ASP A 113 7.91 -16.58 -4.66
C ASP A 113 8.65 -16.35 -5.99
N TYR A 114 8.10 -16.85 -7.10
CA TYR A 114 8.64 -16.57 -8.42
C TYR A 114 8.66 -15.06 -8.72
N LEU A 115 7.57 -14.35 -8.44
CA LEU A 115 7.53 -12.90 -8.63
C LEU A 115 8.48 -12.17 -7.68
N MET A 116 8.72 -12.65 -6.46
CA MET A 116 9.70 -12.09 -5.54
C MET A 116 11.10 -12.13 -6.15
N MET A 117 11.51 -13.24 -6.79
CA MET A 117 12.80 -13.30 -7.50
C MET A 117 12.82 -12.37 -8.70
N LYS A 118 11.71 -12.20 -9.42
CA LYS A 118 11.58 -11.29 -10.54
C LYS A 118 11.72 -9.81 -10.15
N VAL A 119 11.51 -9.44 -8.90
CA VAL A 119 11.82 -8.09 -8.39
C VAL A 119 13.30 -7.77 -8.60
N TYR A 120 14.18 -8.65 -8.16
CA TYR A 120 15.64 -8.45 -8.25
C TYR A 120 16.12 -8.45 -9.69
N GLU A 121 15.64 -9.38 -10.53
CA GLU A 121 15.97 -9.42 -11.95
C GLU A 121 15.56 -8.11 -12.65
N THR A 122 14.34 -7.61 -12.36
CA THR A 122 13.83 -6.35 -12.94
C THR A 122 14.65 -5.15 -12.48
N LEU A 123 15.06 -5.10 -11.20
CA LEU A 123 15.94 -4.05 -10.69
C LEU A 123 17.30 -4.05 -11.37
N LEU A 124 17.92 -5.21 -11.49
CA LEU A 124 19.24 -5.36 -12.10
C LEU A 124 19.27 -4.90 -13.56
N SER A 125 18.14 -4.98 -14.28
CA SER A 125 18.04 -4.42 -15.64
C SER A 125 18.29 -2.92 -15.71
N GLY A 126 18.03 -2.19 -14.61
CA GLY A 126 18.29 -0.75 -14.48
C GLY A 126 19.76 -0.37 -14.25
N GLN A 127 20.63 -1.34 -13.95
CA GLN A 127 22.06 -1.08 -13.65
C GLN A 127 22.79 -0.30 -14.75
N LYS A 128 22.44 -0.54 -16.01
CA LYS A 128 23.04 0.17 -17.17
C LYS A 128 22.72 1.67 -17.16
N ILE A 129 21.64 2.08 -16.49
CA ILE A 129 21.19 3.46 -16.39
C ILE A 129 21.78 4.12 -15.13
N TRP A 130 21.78 3.40 -14.01
CA TRP A 130 22.12 3.96 -12.70
C TRP A 130 23.59 3.83 -12.33
N GLY A 131 24.29 2.85 -12.93
CA GLY A 131 25.62 2.42 -12.53
C GLY A 131 25.61 1.53 -11.27
N PRO A 132 26.72 0.85 -10.97
CA PRO A 132 26.78 -0.16 -9.91
C PRO A 132 26.49 0.40 -8.52
N GLN A 133 27.02 1.58 -8.20
CA GLN A 133 26.88 2.18 -6.86
C GLN A 133 25.43 2.52 -6.51
N LYS A 134 24.66 3.12 -7.45
CA LYS A 134 23.24 3.41 -7.23
C LYS A 134 22.41 2.12 -7.21
N THR A 135 22.79 1.13 -8.02
CA THR A 135 22.12 -0.17 -8.05
C THR A 135 22.20 -0.85 -6.71
N VAL A 136 23.37 -0.91 -6.07
CA VAL A 136 23.55 -1.48 -4.72
C VAL A 136 22.66 -0.73 -3.71
N LYS A 137 22.69 0.62 -3.71
CA LYS A 137 21.82 1.39 -2.80
C LYS A 137 20.32 1.12 -3.01
N ILE A 138 19.89 0.92 -4.25
CA ILE A 138 18.49 0.60 -4.55
C ILE A 138 18.14 -0.81 -4.08
N LEU A 139 19.04 -1.78 -4.25
CA LEU A 139 18.88 -3.14 -3.74
C LEU A 139 18.79 -3.15 -2.21
N ASP A 140 19.64 -2.39 -1.52
CA ASP A 140 19.59 -2.24 -0.05
C ASP A 140 18.22 -1.68 0.40
N LEU A 141 17.72 -0.64 -0.28
CA LEU A 141 16.41 -0.04 0.02
C LEU A 141 15.25 -1.03 -0.19
N ILE A 142 15.30 -1.82 -1.25
CA ILE A 142 14.27 -2.85 -1.54
C ILE A 142 14.36 -3.98 -0.51
N THR A 143 15.55 -4.42 -0.17
CA THR A 143 15.76 -5.48 0.84
C THR A 143 15.25 -5.03 2.20
N GLU A 144 15.62 -3.81 2.65
CA GLU A 144 15.08 -3.23 3.88
C GLU A 144 13.55 -3.17 3.84
N MET A 145 12.98 -2.70 2.73
CA MET A 145 11.54 -2.62 2.54
C MET A 145 10.86 -3.97 2.70
N LEU A 146 11.37 -5.01 2.06
CA LEU A 146 10.77 -6.35 2.12
C LEU A 146 10.84 -6.95 3.52
N LEU A 147 12.00 -6.81 4.20
CA LEU A 147 12.17 -7.24 5.59
C LEU A 147 11.19 -6.52 6.51
N LYS A 148 11.12 -5.17 6.43
CA LYS A 148 10.20 -4.39 7.26
C LYS A 148 8.74 -4.68 6.97
N THR A 149 8.37 -4.89 5.70
CA THR A 149 7.00 -5.26 5.33
C THR A 149 6.63 -6.62 5.89
N GLY A 150 7.52 -7.62 5.82
CA GLY A 150 7.31 -8.92 6.43
C GLY A 150 7.18 -8.86 7.96
N GLU A 151 8.06 -8.08 8.64
CA GLU A 151 7.93 -7.84 10.10
C GLU A 151 6.56 -7.19 10.44
N GLY A 152 6.12 -6.20 9.66
CA GLY A 152 4.84 -5.52 9.88
C GLY A 152 3.64 -6.43 9.64
N GLN A 153 3.69 -7.29 8.63
CA GLN A 153 2.67 -8.30 8.35
C GLN A 153 2.58 -9.33 9.48
N ALA A 154 3.72 -9.84 9.96
CA ALA A 154 3.75 -10.75 11.10
C ALA A 154 3.15 -10.12 12.37
N MET A 155 3.45 -8.84 12.64
CA MET A 155 2.84 -8.10 13.76
C MET A 155 1.32 -8.03 13.63
N GLU A 156 0.80 -7.80 12.43
CA GLU A 156 -0.65 -7.72 12.21
C GLU A 156 -1.31 -9.09 12.40
N ILE A 157 -0.75 -10.15 11.81
CA ILE A 157 -1.27 -11.52 11.93
C ILE A 157 -1.28 -11.93 13.41
N GLU A 158 -0.16 -11.78 14.10
CA GLU A 158 -0.04 -12.13 15.52
C GLU A 158 -1.07 -11.40 16.40
N GLN A 159 -1.35 -10.13 16.08
CA GLN A 159 -2.28 -9.32 16.88
C GLN A 159 -3.74 -9.72 16.72
N ARG A 160 -4.12 -10.40 15.61
CA ARG A 160 -5.51 -10.85 15.39
C ARG A 160 -6.01 -11.78 16.50
N ASP A 161 -5.11 -12.64 17.00
CA ASP A 161 -5.41 -13.63 18.04
C ASP A 161 -5.18 -13.12 19.47
N LYS A 162 -4.57 -11.92 19.62
CA LYS A 162 -4.32 -11.30 20.92
C LYS A 162 -5.49 -10.45 21.40
N ASP A 163 -5.56 -10.25 22.73
CA ASP A 163 -6.51 -9.32 23.33
C ASP A 163 -6.34 -7.90 22.74
N LEU A 164 -7.46 -7.24 22.52
CA LEU A 164 -7.51 -5.87 21.96
C LEU A 164 -6.73 -4.84 22.78
N THR A 165 -6.56 -5.05 24.09
CA THR A 165 -5.76 -4.16 24.95
C THR A 165 -4.28 -4.11 24.55
N LYS A 166 -3.79 -5.09 23.79
CA LYS A 166 -2.41 -5.12 23.30
C LYS A 166 -2.23 -4.31 22.02
N ALA A 167 -3.31 -3.95 21.33
CA ALA A 167 -3.29 -3.10 20.15
C ALA A 167 -3.34 -1.60 20.57
N THR A 168 -2.22 -1.08 21.04
CA THR A 168 -2.08 0.33 21.42
C THR A 168 -1.78 1.23 20.22
N MET A 169 -1.95 2.55 20.37
CA MET A 169 -1.54 3.53 19.36
C MET A 169 -0.08 3.33 18.92
N LYS A 170 0.84 3.14 19.86
CA LYS A 170 2.27 2.89 19.56
C LYS A 170 2.49 1.62 18.74
N TRP A 171 1.75 0.55 19.07
CA TRP A 171 1.76 -0.68 18.31
C TRP A 171 1.28 -0.43 16.87
N TYR A 172 0.14 0.27 16.71
CA TYR A 172 -0.43 0.61 15.39
C TYR A 172 0.55 1.41 14.54
N GLU A 173 1.16 2.45 15.10
CA GLU A 173 2.15 3.28 14.41
C GLU A 173 3.35 2.44 13.92
N THR A 174 3.86 1.56 14.78
CA THR A 174 5.00 0.68 14.43
C THR A 174 4.62 -0.31 13.34
N MET A 175 3.48 -0.97 13.48
CA MET A 175 2.96 -1.94 12.51
C MET A 175 2.69 -1.26 11.16
N SER A 176 1.97 -0.13 11.15
CA SER A 176 1.63 0.60 9.92
C SER A 176 2.86 1.16 9.22
N LEU A 177 3.86 1.65 9.96
CA LEU A 177 5.13 2.07 9.39
C LEU A 177 5.81 0.90 8.68
N LYS A 178 5.93 -0.25 9.35
CA LYS A 178 6.60 -1.44 8.82
C LYS A 178 5.82 -2.05 7.64
N LYS A 179 4.54 -2.39 7.84
CA LYS A 179 3.72 -3.06 6.83
C LYS A 179 3.48 -2.20 5.59
N THR A 180 3.17 -0.90 5.79
CA THR A 180 2.66 -0.06 4.70
C THR A 180 3.57 1.14 4.40
N GLY A 181 4.10 1.80 5.42
CA GLY A 181 4.92 3.01 5.27
C GLY A 181 6.14 2.78 4.37
N TYR A 182 6.88 1.71 4.63
CA TYR A 182 8.07 1.36 3.84
C TYR A 182 7.72 1.14 2.37
N TYR A 183 6.86 0.17 2.06
CA TYR A 183 6.67 -0.25 0.69
C TYR A 183 5.74 0.65 -0.13
N THR A 184 4.83 1.37 0.50
CA THR A 184 3.88 2.24 -0.21
C THR A 184 4.46 3.62 -0.52
N GLY A 185 5.29 4.17 0.35
CA GLY A 185 5.77 5.54 0.19
C GLY A 185 7.25 5.74 0.46
N GLY A 186 7.78 5.27 1.60
CA GLY A 186 9.15 5.55 2.04
C GLY A 186 10.21 5.09 1.04
N THR A 187 10.21 3.81 0.73
CA THR A 187 11.16 3.22 -0.23
C THR A 187 10.97 3.76 -1.66
N PRO A 188 9.74 3.87 -2.20
CA PRO A 188 9.53 4.54 -3.49
C PRO A 188 10.16 5.93 -3.57
N CYS A 189 9.91 6.79 -2.57
CA CYS A 189 10.46 8.14 -2.55
C CYS A 189 12.00 8.15 -2.44
N ALA A 190 12.56 7.28 -1.60
CA ALA A 190 14.02 7.15 -1.45
C ALA A 190 14.69 6.68 -2.74
N ILE A 191 14.13 5.67 -3.43
CA ILE A 191 14.64 5.18 -4.72
C ILE A 191 14.68 6.31 -5.76
N GLY A 192 13.60 7.11 -5.85
CA GLY A 192 13.57 8.27 -6.74
C GLY A 192 14.71 9.24 -6.45
N GLY A 193 14.96 9.52 -5.17
CA GLY A 193 16.07 10.36 -4.72
C GLY A 193 17.45 9.79 -5.08
N VAL A 194 17.66 8.49 -4.89
CA VAL A 194 18.93 7.82 -5.25
C VAL A 194 19.16 7.86 -6.76
N ILE A 195 18.14 7.59 -7.57
CA ILE A 195 18.24 7.64 -9.04
C ILE A 195 18.63 9.06 -9.51
N ALA A 196 18.02 10.09 -8.93
CA ALA A 196 18.36 11.48 -9.24
C ALA A 196 19.80 11.88 -8.81
N GLY A 197 20.43 11.09 -7.94
CA GLY A 197 21.75 11.43 -7.39
C GLY A 197 21.69 12.38 -6.19
N GLY A 198 20.55 12.37 -5.49
CA GLY A 198 20.36 13.18 -4.28
C GLY A 198 21.35 12.86 -3.17
N SER A 199 21.67 13.86 -2.36
CA SER A 199 22.48 13.72 -1.15
C SER A 199 21.77 12.80 -0.13
N LYS A 200 22.54 12.28 0.84
CA LYS A 200 21.99 11.46 1.93
C LYS A 200 20.84 12.18 2.65
N LYS A 201 20.97 13.51 2.88
CA LYS A 201 19.96 14.33 3.54
C LYS A 201 18.67 14.43 2.72
N GLU A 202 18.76 14.61 1.40
CA GLU A 202 17.61 14.70 0.50
C GLU A 202 16.90 13.36 0.36
N VAL A 203 17.64 12.26 0.20
CA VAL A 203 17.08 10.90 0.14
C VAL A 203 16.34 10.55 1.43
N GLU A 204 16.92 10.90 2.59
CA GLU A 204 16.28 10.66 3.89
C GLU A 204 15.02 11.51 4.09
N ALA A 205 15.03 12.78 3.64
CA ALA A 205 13.85 13.64 3.68
C ALA A 205 12.72 13.08 2.81
N LEU A 206 13.03 12.60 1.60
CA LEU A 206 12.08 11.93 0.71
C LEU A 206 11.54 10.64 1.34
N LYS A 207 12.42 9.83 1.98
CA LYS A 207 12.01 8.59 2.66
C LYS A 207 11.02 8.88 3.78
N LYS A 208 11.30 9.86 4.64
CA LYS A 208 10.42 10.26 5.75
C LYS A 208 9.08 10.81 5.26
N PHE A 209 9.10 11.68 4.25
CA PHE A 209 7.89 12.13 3.59
C PHE A 209 7.06 10.95 3.06
N GLY A 210 7.72 10.02 2.39
CA GLY A 210 7.08 8.80 1.86
C GLY A 210 6.45 7.93 2.94
N PHE A 211 7.07 7.81 4.12
CA PHE A 211 6.48 7.09 5.25
C PHE A 211 5.14 7.69 5.67
N ALA A 212 5.08 9.00 5.85
CA ALA A 212 3.84 9.69 6.21
C ALA A 212 2.75 9.50 5.14
N VAL A 213 3.12 9.62 3.87
CA VAL A 213 2.22 9.39 2.72
C VAL A 213 1.69 7.95 2.69
N GLY A 214 2.57 6.97 2.94
CA GLY A 214 2.20 5.55 2.95
C GLY A 214 1.24 5.20 4.10
N ILE A 215 1.51 5.71 5.31
CA ILE A 215 0.64 5.49 6.48
C ILE A 215 -0.70 6.21 6.29
N ALA A 216 -0.69 7.45 5.81
CA ALA A 216 -1.92 8.19 5.54
C ALA A 216 -2.78 7.51 4.46
N PHE A 217 -2.14 6.89 3.47
CA PHE A 217 -2.84 6.06 2.47
C PHE A 217 -3.56 4.88 3.12
N GLN A 218 -2.90 4.16 4.05
CA GLN A 218 -3.51 3.04 4.77
C GLN A 218 -4.69 3.52 5.63
N ILE A 219 -4.50 4.60 6.41
CA ILE A 219 -5.57 5.17 7.24
C ILE A 219 -6.79 5.53 6.38
N GLN A 220 -6.57 6.11 5.20
CA GLN A 220 -7.67 6.44 4.30
C GLN A 220 -8.36 5.20 3.73
N ASP A 221 -7.61 4.13 3.44
CA ASP A 221 -8.19 2.84 3.03
C ASP A 221 -9.02 2.22 4.17
N ASP A 222 -8.55 2.28 5.42
CA ASP A 222 -9.30 1.81 6.59
C ASP A 222 -10.59 2.63 6.82
N ILE A 223 -10.54 3.95 6.64
CA ILE A 223 -11.74 4.81 6.70
C ILE A 223 -12.74 4.42 5.61
N LEU A 224 -12.28 4.23 4.37
CA LEU A 224 -13.13 3.84 3.26
C LEU A 224 -13.78 2.47 3.50
N ASN A 225 -13.07 1.51 4.10
CA ASN A 225 -13.59 0.18 4.41
C ASN A 225 -14.85 0.23 5.28
N VAL A 226 -14.96 1.18 6.22
CA VAL A 226 -16.10 1.31 7.14
C VAL A 226 -17.11 2.40 6.76
N THR A 227 -16.79 3.27 5.79
CA THR A 227 -17.67 4.39 5.40
C THR A 227 -18.37 4.19 4.06
N MET A 228 -17.95 3.21 3.28
CA MET A 228 -18.61 2.85 2.02
C MET A 228 -20.02 2.31 2.24
N SER A 229 -20.86 2.46 1.22
CA SER A 229 -22.16 1.81 1.18
C SER A 229 -22.08 0.41 0.57
N GLU A 230 -22.97 -0.49 0.95
CA GLU A 230 -23.11 -1.84 0.35
C GLU A 230 -23.33 -1.80 -1.18
N LYS A 231 -23.87 -0.70 -1.70
CA LYS A 231 -24.05 -0.49 -3.15
C LYS A 231 -22.71 -0.24 -3.86
N GLU A 232 -21.78 0.42 -3.18
CA GLU A 232 -20.44 0.74 -3.72
C GLU A 232 -19.51 -0.48 -3.70
N GLU A 233 -19.76 -1.46 -2.84
CA GLU A 233 -19.07 -2.75 -2.81
C GLU A 233 -19.14 -3.49 -4.17
N LYS A 234 -20.31 -3.44 -4.83
CA LYS A 234 -20.58 -4.17 -6.07
C LYS A 234 -19.99 -3.52 -7.33
N ILE A 235 -19.46 -2.32 -7.21
CA ILE A 235 -18.90 -1.59 -8.36
C ILE A 235 -17.42 -1.96 -8.50
N ALA A 236 -17.05 -2.53 -9.65
CA ALA A 236 -15.66 -2.91 -9.92
C ALA A 236 -14.69 -1.71 -9.87
N PRO A 237 -13.50 -1.85 -9.24
CA PRO A 237 -12.51 -0.77 -9.17
C PRO A 237 -12.11 -0.29 -10.57
N GLY A 238 -12.10 1.03 -10.77
CA GLY A 238 -11.71 1.64 -12.05
C GLY A 238 -12.83 1.83 -13.05
N THR A 239 -14.09 1.49 -12.71
CA THR A 239 -15.27 1.91 -13.47
C THR A 239 -15.64 3.35 -13.11
N ALA A 240 -16.44 4.00 -13.95
CA ALA A 240 -16.88 5.38 -13.75
C ALA A 240 -17.64 5.64 -12.43
N GLY A 241 -18.07 4.58 -11.72
CA GLY A 241 -18.74 4.62 -10.44
C GLY A 241 -17.85 4.40 -9.20
N GLY A 242 -16.54 4.12 -9.36
CA GLY A 242 -15.57 4.20 -8.26
C GLY A 242 -15.66 3.13 -7.17
N GLY A 243 -15.99 1.88 -7.46
CA GLY A 243 -16.07 0.82 -6.45
C GLY A 243 -14.73 0.50 -5.77
N TYR A 244 -14.78 0.19 -4.45
CA TYR A 244 -13.59 -0.13 -3.64
C TYR A 244 -13.02 -1.52 -3.96
N GLY A 245 -13.88 -2.45 -4.42
CA GLY A 245 -13.49 -3.80 -4.85
C GLY A 245 -13.03 -4.73 -3.74
N LYS A 246 -13.41 -4.44 -2.49
CA LYS A 246 -13.24 -5.25 -1.29
C LYS A 246 -14.60 -5.42 -0.62
N ASP A 247 -14.75 -6.45 0.22
CA ASP A 247 -15.94 -6.68 1.03
C ASP A 247 -16.21 -5.48 1.96
N PHE A 248 -17.47 -5.06 2.08
CA PHE A 248 -17.89 -4.03 3.03
C PHE A 248 -17.50 -4.43 4.46
N ALA A 249 -16.76 -3.53 5.13
CA ALA A 249 -16.25 -3.78 6.47
C ALA A 249 -15.53 -5.15 6.61
N GLY A 250 -14.74 -5.52 5.59
CA GLY A 250 -13.96 -6.75 5.58
C GLY A 250 -12.92 -6.78 6.70
N ASP A 251 -12.30 -5.63 7.01
CA ASP A 251 -11.31 -5.51 8.07
C ASP A 251 -11.87 -5.90 9.46
N ILE A 252 -13.17 -5.68 9.70
CA ILE A 252 -13.86 -6.11 10.95
C ILE A 252 -13.93 -7.64 10.99
N LYS A 253 -14.31 -8.28 9.89
CA LYS A 253 -14.38 -9.74 9.77
C LYS A 253 -13.00 -10.40 9.88
N GLU A 254 -11.98 -9.79 9.30
CA GLU A 254 -10.59 -10.24 9.36
C GLU A 254 -9.95 -9.99 10.74
N GLY A 255 -10.60 -9.18 11.59
CA GLY A 255 -10.11 -8.85 12.92
C GLY A 255 -8.93 -7.88 12.92
N LYS A 256 -8.79 -7.05 11.88
CA LYS A 256 -7.70 -6.06 11.78
C LYS A 256 -7.79 -5.01 12.86
N ARG A 257 -6.64 -4.70 13.46
CA ARG A 257 -6.49 -3.67 14.50
C ARG A 257 -6.14 -2.33 13.83
N THR A 258 -7.09 -1.80 13.02
CA THR A 258 -6.93 -0.51 12.35
C THR A 258 -6.88 0.65 13.34
N LEU A 259 -6.46 1.85 12.90
CA LEU A 259 -6.47 3.06 13.74
C LEU A 259 -7.85 3.33 14.32
N LEU A 260 -8.91 3.09 13.54
CA LEU A 260 -10.29 3.28 13.99
C LEU A 260 -10.66 2.30 15.11
N VAL A 261 -10.25 1.04 15.00
CA VAL A 261 -10.48 0.00 16.01
C VAL A 261 -9.74 0.34 17.29
N VAL A 262 -8.45 0.67 17.21
CA VAL A 262 -7.62 1.02 18.35
C VAL A 262 -8.21 2.22 19.10
N HIS A 263 -8.47 3.32 18.39
CA HIS A 263 -9.05 4.52 18.99
C HIS A 263 -10.44 4.26 19.59
N ALA A 264 -11.31 3.54 18.86
CA ALA A 264 -12.64 3.21 19.38
C ALA A 264 -12.54 2.42 20.69
N PHE A 265 -11.71 1.37 20.70
CA PHE A 265 -11.55 0.52 21.87
C PHE A 265 -10.99 1.26 23.10
N GLU A 266 -9.98 2.14 22.91
CA GLU A 266 -9.41 2.96 24.00
C GLU A 266 -10.43 3.93 24.60
N ASN A 267 -11.38 4.44 23.79
CA ASN A 267 -12.38 5.43 24.20
C ASN A 267 -13.77 4.87 24.51
N SER A 268 -13.94 3.55 24.46
CA SER A 268 -15.21 2.86 24.74
C SER A 268 -15.39 2.52 26.20
N ASP A 269 -16.65 2.42 26.64
CA ASP A 269 -17.00 1.85 27.93
C ASP A 269 -16.81 0.31 27.96
N TRP A 270 -17.06 -0.31 29.11
CA TRP A 270 -16.83 -1.75 29.26
C TRP A 270 -17.76 -2.62 28.40
N LYS A 271 -19.00 -2.18 28.15
CA LYS A 271 -20.00 -2.91 27.34
C LYS A 271 -19.57 -2.92 25.88
N GLU A 272 -19.22 -1.77 25.35
CA GLU A 272 -18.74 -1.62 23.98
C GLU A 272 -17.41 -2.38 23.76
N ARG A 273 -16.46 -2.32 24.73
CA ARG A 273 -15.21 -3.11 24.66
C ARG A 273 -15.48 -4.60 24.62
N LEU A 274 -16.42 -5.08 25.45
CA LEU A 274 -16.82 -6.49 25.43
C LEU A 274 -17.40 -6.86 24.06
N ARG A 275 -18.27 -6.00 23.53
CA ARG A 275 -18.90 -6.24 22.23
C ARG A 275 -17.91 -6.23 21.07
N MET A 276 -16.96 -5.29 21.06
CA MET A 276 -15.88 -5.27 20.08
C MET A 276 -15.02 -6.55 20.13
N ARG A 277 -14.68 -7.07 21.32
CA ARG A 277 -13.95 -8.34 21.45
C ARG A 277 -14.70 -9.54 20.88
N GLN A 278 -16.02 -9.57 21.00
CA GLN A 278 -16.86 -10.66 20.47
C GLN A 278 -16.99 -10.63 18.94
N LEU A 279 -16.97 -9.45 18.36
CA LEU A 279 -17.30 -9.25 16.94
C LEU A 279 -16.09 -9.16 16.03
N LEU A 280 -14.99 -8.56 16.49
CA LEU A 280 -13.78 -8.42 15.67
C LEU A 280 -13.10 -9.76 15.46
N GLY A 281 -12.92 -10.15 14.20
CA GLY A 281 -12.34 -11.44 13.80
C GLY A 281 -13.35 -12.59 13.73
N ASN A 282 -14.62 -12.33 13.99
CA ASN A 282 -15.66 -13.35 13.82
C ASN A 282 -15.94 -13.59 12.33
N LYS A 283 -15.51 -14.73 11.81
CA LYS A 283 -15.70 -15.12 10.40
C LYS A 283 -17.18 -15.22 9.98
N ASN A 284 -18.07 -15.45 10.94
CA ASN A 284 -19.52 -15.56 10.74
C ASN A 284 -20.27 -14.27 11.09
N ILE A 285 -19.58 -13.15 11.25
CA ILE A 285 -20.15 -11.86 11.61
C ILE A 285 -21.24 -11.45 10.59
N THR A 286 -22.41 -11.11 11.11
CA THR A 286 -23.53 -10.63 10.30
C THR A 286 -23.37 -9.17 9.90
N LEU A 287 -24.11 -8.74 8.88
CA LEU A 287 -24.11 -7.32 8.46
C LEU A 287 -24.57 -6.38 9.59
N LYS A 288 -25.55 -6.82 10.40
CA LYS A 288 -26.03 -6.05 11.56
C LYS A 288 -24.92 -5.85 12.59
N GLU A 289 -24.17 -6.89 12.87
CA GLU A 289 -23.05 -6.83 13.83
C GLU A 289 -21.87 -6.01 13.29
N LYS A 290 -21.58 -6.06 11.98
CA LYS A 290 -20.59 -5.14 11.37
C LYS A 290 -21.00 -3.68 11.57
N LYS A 291 -22.30 -3.36 11.34
CA LYS A 291 -22.84 -2.01 11.57
C LYS A 291 -22.74 -1.58 13.02
N GLU A 292 -22.96 -2.49 13.98
CA GLU A 292 -22.80 -2.22 15.41
C GLU A 292 -21.37 -1.78 15.74
N VAL A 293 -20.35 -2.48 15.23
CA VAL A 293 -18.94 -2.06 15.42
C VAL A 293 -18.66 -0.71 14.77
N ILE A 294 -19.19 -0.46 13.57
CA ILE A 294 -19.05 0.83 12.88
C ILE A 294 -19.71 1.95 13.68
N ASP A 295 -20.87 1.71 14.29
CA ASP A 295 -21.58 2.71 15.09
C ASP A 295 -20.81 3.02 16.39
N ILE A 296 -20.17 2.05 17.03
CA ILE A 296 -19.23 2.30 18.14
C ILE A 296 -18.09 3.22 17.66
N MET A 297 -17.45 2.93 16.51
CA MET A 297 -16.39 3.77 15.94
C MET A 297 -16.86 5.20 15.67
N LYS A 298 -18.09 5.38 15.15
CA LYS A 298 -18.69 6.70 14.88
C LYS A 298 -18.98 7.46 16.18
N ASN A 299 -19.64 6.80 17.13
CA ASN A 299 -20.03 7.40 18.40
C ASN A 299 -18.82 7.84 19.24
N ARG A 300 -17.72 7.08 19.16
CA ARG A 300 -16.44 7.41 19.82
C ARG A 300 -15.56 8.38 18.99
N GLY A 301 -16.06 8.88 17.86
CA GLY A 301 -15.37 9.87 17.03
C GLY A 301 -14.15 9.36 16.28
N SER A 302 -13.97 8.04 16.17
CA SER A 302 -12.75 7.40 15.64
C SER A 302 -12.48 7.76 14.18
N ILE A 303 -13.53 7.91 13.37
CA ILE A 303 -13.41 8.30 11.96
C ILE A 303 -12.82 9.72 11.84
N ASN A 304 -13.33 10.67 12.63
CA ASN A 304 -12.82 12.04 12.62
C ASN A 304 -11.41 12.14 13.19
N TYR A 305 -11.12 11.36 14.23
CA TYR A 305 -9.76 11.23 14.78
C TYR A 305 -8.78 10.74 13.71
N ALA A 306 -9.09 9.65 13.01
CA ALA A 306 -8.24 9.07 11.97
C ALA A 306 -7.98 10.05 10.82
N LYS A 307 -9.02 10.78 10.37
CA LYS A 307 -8.87 11.85 9.35
C LYS A 307 -7.93 12.95 9.81
N LYS A 308 -8.10 13.45 11.04
CA LYS A 308 -7.25 14.50 11.61
C LYS A 308 -5.80 14.01 11.80
N TYR A 309 -5.64 12.78 12.26
CA TYR A 309 -4.34 12.15 12.45
C TYR A 309 -3.56 12.06 11.12
N ALA A 310 -4.19 11.52 10.06
CA ALA A 310 -3.59 11.43 8.73
C ALA A 310 -3.24 12.80 8.14
N LYS A 311 -4.14 13.79 8.30
CA LYS A 311 -3.92 15.16 7.84
C LYS A 311 -2.70 15.79 8.53
N ASN A 312 -2.66 15.78 9.85
CA ASN A 312 -1.57 16.38 10.62
C ASN A 312 -0.21 15.72 10.30
N MET A 313 -0.20 14.38 10.11
CA MET A 313 1.00 13.64 9.71
C MET A 313 1.51 14.10 8.36
N VAL A 314 0.64 14.24 7.37
CA VAL A 314 0.99 14.68 6.01
C VAL A 314 1.48 16.13 6.01
N GLU A 315 0.80 17.04 6.71
CA GLU A 315 1.18 18.45 6.79
C GLU A 315 2.59 18.61 7.39
N ARG A 316 2.89 17.94 8.51
CA ARG A 316 4.23 17.92 9.11
C ARG A 316 5.29 17.38 8.15
N ALA A 317 4.98 16.29 7.44
CA ALA A 317 5.92 15.70 6.49
C ALA A 317 6.22 16.63 5.29
N ILE A 318 5.21 17.39 4.83
CA ILE A 318 5.38 18.41 3.80
C ILE A 318 6.29 19.53 4.31
N ASP A 319 6.06 20.04 5.53
CA ASP A 319 6.88 21.11 6.11
C ASP A 319 8.33 20.68 6.30
N ASP A 320 8.56 19.43 6.74
CA ASP A 320 9.92 18.89 6.87
C ASP A 320 10.60 18.68 5.51
N LEU A 321 9.84 18.25 4.50
CA LEU A 321 10.35 18.13 3.13
C LEU A 321 10.80 19.48 2.57
N ARG A 322 10.03 20.54 2.81
CA ARG A 322 10.30 21.92 2.37
C ARG A 322 11.60 22.49 2.94
N LYS A 323 11.99 22.08 4.14
CA LYS A 323 13.26 22.48 4.78
C LYS A 323 14.50 21.92 4.07
N VAL A 324 14.33 20.85 3.29
CA VAL A 324 15.46 20.12 2.67
C VAL A 324 15.45 20.22 1.16
N ILE A 325 14.28 20.09 0.54
CA ILE A 325 14.14 20.09 -0.92
C ILE A 325 13.59 21.44 -1.37
N PRO A 326 14.33 22.18 -2.23
CA PRO A 326 13.91 23.48 -2.71
C PRO A 326 12.62 23.40 -3.54
N GLU A 327 12.02 24.54 -3.80
CA GLU A 327 10.80 24.60 -4.60
C GLU A 327 11.06 24.18 -6.04
N THR A 328 10.64 23.00 -6.41
CA THR A 328 10.70 22.44 -7.76
C THR A 328 9.32 21.97 -8.20
N LYS A 329 9.15 21.75 -9.50
CA LYS A 329 7.93 21.17 -10.05
C LYS A 329 7.64 19.78 -9.44
N GLY A 330 8.68 18.97 -9.26
CA GLY A 330 8.57 17.65 -8.64
C GLY A 330 8.14 17.74 -7.17
N ARG A 331 8.70 18.65 -6.34
CA ARG A 331 8.28 18.84 -4.95
C ARG A 331 6.80 19.24 -4.88
N LYS A 332 6.34 20.21 -5.70
CA LYS A 332 4.91 20.58 -5.77
C LYS A 332 3.99 19.42 -6.12
N LYS A 333 4.46 18.52 -7.01
CA LYS A 333 3.74 17.29 -7.34
C LYS A 333 3.67 16.32 -6.15
N LEU A 334 4.76 16.13 -5.38
CA LEU A 334 4.76 15.33 -4.15
C LEU A 334 3.74 15.85 -3.14
N GLU A 335 3.74 17.17 -2.88
CA GLU A 335 2.77 17.82 -2.00
C GLU A 335 1.33 17.58 -2.49
N SER A 336 1.08 17.74 -3.79
CA SER A 336 -0.24 17.48 -4.39
C SER A 336 -0.69 16.02 -4.27
N VAL A 337 0.24 15.07 -4.36
CA VAL A 337 -0.04 13.64 -4.16
C VAL A 337 -0.41 13.37 -2.72
N ALA A 338 0.29 13.95 -1.76
CA ALA A 338 0.02 13.78 -0.33
C ALA A 338 -1.39 14.30 0.05
N TYR A 339 -1.76 15.50 -0.41
CA TYR A 339 -3.12 16.02 -0.21
C TYR A 339 -4.18 15.19 -0.91
N PHE A 340 -3.93 14.76 -2.15
CA PHE A 340 -4.86 13.89 -2.88
C PHE A 340 -5.21 12.61 -2.11
N LEU A 341 -4.25 12.04 -1.38
CA LEU A 341 -4.46 10.78 -0.65
C LEU A 341 -5.36 10.95 0.57
N ILE A 342 -5.20 12.04 1.33
CA ILE A 342 -6.02 12.30 2.52
C ILE A 342 -7.42 12.85 2.18
N GLU A 343 -7.60 13.42 0.99
CA GLU A 343 -8.89 13.94 0.51
C GLU A 343 -9.64 12.94 -0.38
N ARG A 344 -9.04 11.79 -0.69
CA ARG A 344 -9.62 10.78 -1.56
C ARG A 344 -10.93 10.24 -1.00
N LYS A 345 -11.98 10.31 -1.81
CA LYS A 345 -13.31 9.73 -1.49
C LYS A 345 -13.45 8.31 -2.08
N PHE A 346 -12.65 7.98 -3.13
CA PHE A 346 -12.68 6.68 -3.83
C PHE A 346 -11.32 6.36 -4.46
#